data_2084ae4d56a8c3fc77bfed30967ad50a
#
_entry.id   2084ae4d56a8c3fc77bfed30967ad50a
#
_cell.length_a   1.000
_cell.length_b   1.000
_cell.length_c   1.000
_cell.angle_alpha   90.00
_cell.angle_beta   90.00
_cell.angle_gamma   90.00
#
_symmetry.space_group_name_H-M   'P 1'
#
loop_
_entity.id
_entity.type
_entity.pdbx_description
1 polymer ?
#
loop_
_entity_poly.entity_id
_entity_poly.type
_entity_poly.pdbx_seq_one_letter_code
_entity_poly.pdbx_strand_id
1 'polypeptide(L)'
;MKASYSKTSLKQLKKLPKAKQIEVLKKIEKLKNDPDAGKKLKGPLKNFRSLKTWPYRIIYQYSKNDKTIFINIIQHRQSAYK
;
A
#
# COMPACT_ATOMS: atom_id res chain seq x y z
N MET A 1 -8.24 -0.03 12.07
CA MET A 1 -7.71 -1.29 11.49
C MET A 1 -6.21 -1.42 11.76
N LYS A 2 -5.73 -2.65 11.82
CA LYS A 2 -4.30 -2.93 11.88
C LYS A 2 -3.70 -2.93 10.48
N ALA A 3 -2.39 -2.70 10.38
CA ALA A 3 -1.67 -2.87 9.12
C ALA A 3 -0.72 -4.06 9.25
N SER A 4 -0.77 -4.94 8.28
CA SER A 4 0.12 -6.08 8.16
C SER A 4 0.92 -5.93 6.87
N TYR A 5 2.20 -6.27 6.89
CA TYR A 5 3.10 -6.08 5.77
C TYR A 5 3.61 -7.41 5.26
N SER A 6 3.60 -7.57 3.92
CA SER A 6 4.27 -8.71 3.31
C SER A 6 5.79 -8.54 3.47
N LYS A 7 6.53 -9.64 3.34
CA LYS A 7 7.99 -9.57 3.35
C LYS A 7 8.51 -8.64 2.26
N THR A 8 7.90 -8.69 1.07
CA THR A 8 8.27 -7.85 -0.05
C THR A 8 8.05 -6.37 0.27
N SER A 9 6.87 -6.03 0.81
CA SER A 9 6.58 -4.63 1.14
C SER A 9 7.48 -4.08 2.24
N LEU A 10 7.82 -4.90 3.24
CA LEU A 10 8.76 -4.48 4.28
C LEU A 10 10.14 -4.18 3.71
N LYS A 11 10.65 -5.04 2.83
CA LYS A 11 11.94 -4.81 2.18
C LYS A 11 11.92 -3.54 1.34
N GLN A 12 10.83 -3.35 0.60
CA GLN A 12 10.68 -2.17 -0.24
C GLN A 12 10.63 -0.90 0.60
N LEU A 13 9.88 -0.92 1.70
CA LEU A 13 9.79 0.22 2.61
C LEU A 13 11.16 0.59 3.17
N LYS A 14 11.93 -0.40 3.61
CA LYS A 14 13.26 -0.16 4.18
C LYS A 14 14.25 0.43 3.18
N LYS A 15 14.06 0.17 1.89
CA LYS A 15 14.93 0.70 0.83
C LYS A 15 14.59 2.13 0.42
N LEU A 16 13.44 2.66 0.85
CA LEU A 16 13.07 4.02 0.51
C LEU A 16 13.94 5.03 1.26
N PRO A 17 14.19 6.21 0.64
CA PRO A 17 14.76 7.31 1.40
C PRO A 17 13.92 7.61 2.62
N LYS A 18 14.55 8.02 3.71
CA LYS A 18 13.87 8.19 5.00
C LYS A 18 12.64 9.10 4.91
N ALA A 19 12.75 10.20 4.17
CA ALA A 19 11.63 11.11 3.99
C ALA A 19 10.44 10.41 3.31
N LYS A 20 10.71 9.54 2.34
CA LYS A 20 9.68 8.78 1.64
C LYS A 20 9.09 7.69 2.52
N GLN A 21 9.90 7.07 3.37
CA GLN A 21 9.38 6.12 4.35
C GLN A 21 8.33 6.77 5.22
N ILE A 22 8.62 7.98 5.71
CA ILE A 22 7.69 8.72 6.57
C ILE A 22 6.39 9.03 5.82
N GLU A 23 6.49 9.49 4.57
CA GLU A 23 5.31 9.78 3.74
C GLU A 23 4.44 8.53 3.53
N VAL A 24 5.08 7.41 3.20
CA VAL A 24 4.37 6.16 2.97
C VAL A 24 3.66 5.71 4.26
N LEU A 25 4.37 5.76 5.39
CA LEU A 25 3.78 5.36 6.67
C LEU A 25 2.60 6.24 7.07
N LYS A 26 2.68 7.53 6.80
CA LYS A 26 1.54 8.45 7.04
C LYS A 26 0.33 8.07 6.19
N LYS A 27 0.55 7.69 4.94
CA LYS A 27 -0.53 7.27 4.06
C LYS A 27 -1.16 5.97 4.55
N ILE A 28 -0.35 5.04 5.03
CA ILE A 28 -0.85 3.78 5.59
C ILE A 28 -1.69 4.05 6.84
N GLU A 29 -1.27 4.99 7.69
CA GLU A 29 -2.07 5.39 8.85
C GLU A 29 -3.44 5.92 8.44
N LYS A 30 -3.51 6.70 7.37
CA LYS A 30 -4.79 7.16 6.82
C LYS A 30 -5.64 6.01 6.34
N LEU A 31 -5.02 5.00 5.72
CA LEU A 31 -5.75 3.82 5.26
C LEU A 31 -6.38 3.05 6.40
N LYS A 32 -5.77 3.04 7.58
CA LYS A 32 -6.36 2.38 8.75
C LYS A 32 -7.72 2.98 9.12
N ASN A 33 -7.91 4.27 8.87
CA ASN A 33 -9.16 4.97 9.15
C ASN A 33 -10.09 5.01 7.93
N ASP A 34 -9.55 4.84 6.73
CA ASP A 34 -10.31 4.89 5.49
C ASP A 34 -9.73 3.90 4.50
N PRO A 35 -10.03 2.60 4.65
CA PRO A 35 -9.46 1.57 3.78
C PRO A 35 -9.94 1.66 2.33
N ASP A 36 -11.00 2.41 2.06
CA ASP A 36 -11.51 2.59 0.70
C ASP A 36 -10.85 3.78 -0.03
N ALA A 37 -9.89 4.46 0.60
CA ALA A 37 -9.24 5.63 0.01
C ALA A 37 -8.48 5.31 -1.27
N GLY A 38 -7.91 4.09 -1.37
CA GLY A 38 -7.21 3.67 -2.57
C GLY A 38 -8.16 3.30 -3.70
N LYS A 39 -7.69 3.45 -4.93
CA LYS A 39 -8.47 3.12 -6.12
C LYS A 39 -8.50 1.61 -6.33
N LYS A 40 -9.69 1.08 -6.54
CA LYS A 40 -9.87 -0.33 -6.87
C LYS A 40 -9.19 -0.67 -8.19
N LEU A 41 -8.47 -1.78 -8.23
CA LEU A 41 -7.85 -2.26 -9.45
C LEU A 41 -8.81 -3.18 -10.21
N LYS A 42 -8.53 -3.41 -11.49
CA LYS A 42 -9.39 -4.20 -12.36
C LYS A 42 -8.70 -5.49 -12.77
N GLY A 43 -9.47 -6.43 -13.35
CA GLY A 43 -8.96 -7.68 -13.88
C GLY A 43 -8.46 -8.62 -12.79
N PRO A 44 -7.31 -9.27 -13.01
CA PRO A 44 -6.78 -10.23 -12.02
C PRO A 44 -6.51 -9.62 -10.65
N LEU A 45 -6.35 -8.30 -10.57
CA LEU A 45 -6.06 -7.58 -9.34
C LEU A 45 -7.28 -6.94 -8.71
N LYS A 46 -8.48 -7.39 -9.06
CA LYS A 46 -9.74 -6.77 -8.63
C LYS A 46 -9.93 -6.73 -7.11
N ASN A 47 -9.23 -7.60 -6.36
CA ASN A 47 -9.31 -7.64 -4.91
C ASN A 47 -8.34 -6.68 -4.23
N PHE A 48 -7.54 -5.98 -5.00
CA PHE A 48 -6.52 -5.05 -4.51
C PHE A 48 -6.92 -3.61 -4.78
N ARG A 49 -6.33 -2.71 -4.00
CA ARG A 49 -6.46 -1.27 -4.20
C ARG A 49 -5.08 -0.66 -4.30
N SER A 50 -4.99 0.47 -4.96
CA SER A 50 -3.75 1.21 -5.13
C SER A 50 -3.91 2.62 -4.58
N LEU A 51 -3.03 3.00 -3.67
CA LEU A 51 -2.97 4.36 -3.14
C LEU A 51 -1.68 5.01 -3.61
N LYS A 52 -1.82 6.15 -4.27
CA LYS A 52 -0.66 6.89 -4.76
C LYS A 52 -0.01 7.67 -3.62
N THR A 53 1.29 7.57 -3.52
CA THR A 53 2.10 8.47 -2.71
C THR A 53 3.36 8.74 -3.53
N TRP A 54 3.22 9.71 -4.45
CA TRP A 54 4.22 9.99 -5.48
C TRP A 54 5.66 10.00 -4.94
N PRO A 55 6.62 9.37 -5.60
CA PRO A 55 6.49 8.62 -6.87
C PRO A 55 6.19 7.13 -6.69
N TYR A 56 5.63 6.74 -5.56
CA TYR A 56 5.36 5.35 -5.23
C TYR A 56 3.87 5.04 -5.26
N ARG A 57 3.56 3.75 -5.31
CA ARG A 57 2.20 3.22 -5.14
C ARG A 57 2.20 2.17 -4.06
N ILE A 58 1.18 2.21 -3.24
CA ILE A 58 0.95 1.21 -2.21
C ILE A 58 -0.16 0.30 -2.72
N ILE A 59 0.16 -0.96 -3.00
CA ILE A 59 -0.82 -1.96 -3.40
C ILE A 59 -1.22 -2.74 -2.16
N TYR A 60 -2.49 -2.70 -1.85
CA TYR A 60 -3.01 -3.30 -0.62
C TYR A 60 -4.38 -3.91 -0.82
N GLN A 61 -4.78 -4.73 0.14
CA GLN A 61 -6.14 -5.22 0.26
C GLN A 61 -6.51 -5.15 1.74
N TYR A 62 -7.81 -5.24 2.04
CA TYR A 62 -8.22 -5.22 3.43
C TYR A 62 -9.36 -6.20 3.69
N SER A 63 -9.45 -6.64 4.93
CA SER A 63 -10.52 -7.50 5.41
C SER A 63 -11.26 -6.81 6.54
N LYS A 64 -12.56 -6.61 6.37
CA LYS A 64 -13.42 -6.04 7.43
C LYS A 64 -13.53 -7.01 8.60
N ASN A 65 -13.60 -8.31 8.30
CA ASN A 65 -13.72 -9.33 9.34
C ASN A 65 -12.48 -9.37 10.24
N ASP A 66 -11.31 -9.26 9.65
CA ASP A 66 -10.05 -9.29 10.39
C ASP A 66 -9.64 -7.91 10.90
N LYS A 67 -10.34 -6.87 10.46
CA LYS A 67 -10.00 -5.47 10.75
C LYS A 67 -8.54 -5.17 10.44
N THR A 68 -8.07 -5.69 9.30
CA THR A 68 -6.66 -5.62 8.91
C THR A 68 -6.51 -5.15 7.48
N ILE A 69 -5.52 -4.28 7.26
CA ILE A 69 -5.07 -3.87 5.93
C ILE A 69 -3.79 -4.63 5.66
N PHE A 70 -3.74 -5.32 4.51
CA PHE A 70 -2.57 -6.09 4.08
C PHE A 70 -1.82 -5.29 3.03
N ILE A 71 -0.64 -4.81 3.38
CA ILE A 71 0.23 -4.07 2.47
C ILE A 71 1.04 -5.10 1.70
N ASN A 72 0.76 -5.23 0.41
CA ASN A 72 1.38 -6.27 -0.41
C ASN A 72 2.64 -5.80 -1.11
N ILE A 73 2.59 -4.63 -1.73
CA ILE A 73 3.70 -4.11 -2.54
C ILE A 73 3.76 -2.60 -2.38
N ILE A 74 4.99 -2.08 -2.29
CA ILE A 74 5.26 -0.64 -2.38
C ILE A 74 6.16 -0.48 -3.59
N GLN A 75 5.60 0.05 -4.68
CA GLN A 75 6.30 0.13 -5.97
C GLN A 75 6.65 1.55 -6.33
N HIS A 76 7.82 1.72 -6.95
CA HIS A 76 8.09 2.96 -7.65
C HIS A 76 7.21 3.03 -8.89
N ARG A 77 6.73 4.23 -9.24
CA ARG A 77 5.86 4.45 -10.39
C ARG A 77 6.36 3.79 -11.66
N GLN A 78 7.66 3.91 -11.96
CA GLN A 78 8.23 3.33 -13.17
C GLN A 78 8.08 1.82 -13.24
N SER A 79 8.24 1.15 -12.10
CA SER A 79 8.07 -0.31 -12.03
C SER A 79 6.63 -0.73 -12.25
N ALA A 80 5.67 0.11 -11.89
CA ALA A 80 4.25 -0.22 -11.99
C ALA A 80 3.75 -0.30 -13.44
N TYR A 81 4.48 0.27 -14.38
CA TYR A 81 4.07 0.32 -15.78
C TYR A 81 4.86 -0.63 -16.68
N LYS A 82 5.63 -1.50 -16.11
CA LYS A 82 6.35 -2.52 -16.88
C LYS A 82 5.54 -3.76 -17.08
#